data_9ee16ecccd27615af628d93e36f00c33
#
_entry.id   9ee16ecccd27615af628d93e36f00c33
#
_cell.length_a   1.000
_cell.length_b   1.000
_cell.length_c   1.000
_cell.angle_alpha   90.00
_cell.angle_beta   90.00
_cell.angle_gamma   90.00
#
_symmetry.space_group_name_H-M   'P 1'
#
loop_
_entity.id
_entity.type
_entity.pdbx_description
1 polymer ?
#
loop_
_entity_poly.entity_id
_entity_poly.type
_entity_poly.pdbx_seq_one_letter_code
_entity_poly.pdbx_strand_id
1 'polypeptide(L)'
;MFTSLVDYQKLAKEDSQLALEILSEHDKILLSLIQGSDGNIIKHINESIFSEFPSATDATNAAINMQKKLKEMNDLNPQDFQIEIAIGIHMAEVYEEDGDLFGDGINLAARIKSTAYKNEILTTQAIYNSI
;
A
#
# COMPACT_ATOMS: atom_id res chain seq x y z
N MET A 1 2.44 -6.65 3.08
CA MET A 1 2.52 -5.45 2.19
C MET A 1 2.29 -4.19 3.00
N PHE A 2 3.14 -3.21 2.80
CA PHE A 2 2.92 -1.85 3.30
C PHE A 2 2.70 -0.91 2.14
N THR A 3 1.69 -0.06 2.24
CA THR A 3 1.42 0.99 1.26
C THR A 3 1.35 2.34 1.95
N SER A 4 1.63 3.40 1.20
CA SER A 4 1.52 4.76 1.73
C SER A 4 1.12 5.72 0.61
N LEU A 5 0.19 6.63 0.94
CA LEU A 5 -0.21 7.71 0.04
C LEU A 5 0.89 8.78 0.03
N VAL A 6 1.47 8.99 -1.16
CA VAL A 6 2.61 9.89 -1.34
C VAL A 6 2.19 11.35 -1.11
N ASP A 7 3.05 12.11 -0.42
CA ASP A 7 2.88 13.54 -0.14
C ASP A 7 1.64 13.90 0.70
N TYR A 8 1.01 12.93 1.36
CA TYR A 8 -0.18 13.19 2.17
C TYR A 8 0.08 14.20 3.28
N GLN A 9 1.19 14.06 4.02
CA GLN A 9 1.51 14.96 5.14
C GLN A 9 1.67 16.40 4.67
N LYS A 10 2.32 16.59 3.52
CA LYS A 10 2.50 17.90 2.92
C LYS A 10 1.15 18.51 2.52
N LEU A 11 0.32 17.73 1.85
CA LEU A 11 -1.01 18.17 1.43
C LEU A 11 -1.90 18.50 2.63
N ALA A 12 -1.83 17.69 3.69
CA ALA A 12 -2.61 17.92 4.90
C ALA A 12 -2.28 19.26 5.58
N LYS A 13 -1.03 19.70 5.46
CA LYS A 13 -0.61 21.03 5.98
C LYS A 13 -1.09 22.17 5.09
N GLU A 14 -1.13 21.97 3.79
CA GLU A 14 -1.51 23.00 2.82
C GLU A 14 -3.03 23.13 2.66
N ASP A 15 -3.74 22.01 2.64
CA ASP A 15 -5.19 21.94 2.46
C ASP A 15 -5.72 20.67 3.13
N SER A 16 -6.09 20.79 4.39
CA SER A 16 -6.51 19.65 5.20
C SER A 16 -7.80 19.00 4.69
N GLN A 17 -8.72 19.78 4.16
CA GLN A 17 -9.99 19.23 3.64
C GLN A 17 -9.77 18.44 2.35
N LEU A 18 -9.00 18.96 1.43
CA LEU A 18 -8.64 18.24 0.20
C LEU A 18 -7.86 16.96 0.51
N ALA A 19 -6.94 17.03 1.48
CA ALA A 19 -6.20 15.86 1.93
C ALA A 19 -7.13 14.76 2.45
N LEU A 20 -8.16 15.11 3.23
CA LEU A 20 -9.12 14.14 3.72
C LEU A 20 -9.97 13.52 2.60
N GLU A 21 -10.35 14.30 1.61
CA GLU A 21 -11.09 13.80 0.45
C GLU A 21 -10.25 12.80 -0.36
N ILE A 22 -8.99 13.13 -0.60
CA ILE A 22 -8.06 12.25 -1.32
C ILE A 22 -7.78 10.98 -0.53
N LEU A 23 -7.59 11.10 0.79
CA LEU A 23 -7.38 9.94 1.66
C LEU A 23 -8.60 9.02 1.64
N SER A 24 -9.81 9.56 1.67
CA SER A 24 -11.05 8.78 1.60
C SER A 24 -11.13 7.99 0.29
N GLU A 25 -10.82 8.59 -0.84
CA GLU A 25 -10.80 7.90 -2.14
C GLU A 25 -9.71 6.84 -2.19
N HIS A 26 -8.51 7.17 -1.73
CA HIS A 26 -7.40 6.24 -1.60
C HIS A 26 -7.81 5.01 -0.78
N ASP A 27 -8.40 5.21 0.39
CA ASP A 27 -8.79 4.12 1.27
C ASP A 27 -9.82 3.20 0.63
N LYS A 28 -10.85 3.76 -0.01
CA LYS A 28 -11.85 2.97 -0.73
C LYS A 28 -11.24 2.05 -1.77
N ILE A 29 -10.35 2.60 -2.58
CA ILE A 29 -9.72 1.85 -3.68
C ILE A 29 -8.83 0.74 -3.13
N LEU A 30 -7.94 1.07 -2.19
CA LEU A 30 -6.99 0.10 -1.69
C LEU A 30 -7.65 -0.99 -0.85
N LEU A 31 -8.58 -0.63 0.04
CA LEU A 31 -9.29 -1.63 0.85
C LEU A 31 -10.07 -2.60 -0.02
N SER A 32 -10.74 -2.11 -1.07
CA SER A 32 -11.47 -2.95 -2.01
C SER A 32 -10.54 -3.91 -2.77
N LEU A 33 -9.39 -3.41 -3.26
CA LEU A 33 -8.44 -4.24 -4.00
C LEU A 33 -7.74 -5.27 -3.11
N ILE A 34 -7.43 -4.93 -1.86
CA ILE A 34 -6.84 -5.87 -0.91
C ILE A 34 -7.83 -7.00 -0.62
N GLN A 35 -9.07 -6.68 -0.30
CA GLN A 35 -10.10 -7.67 -0.01
C GLN A 35 -10.40 -8.54 -1.23
N GLY A 36 -10.45 -7.96 -2.42
CA GLY A 36 -10.69 -8.67 -3.66
C GLY A 36 -9.55 -9.59 -4.09
N SER A 37 -8.37 -9.46 -3.47
CA SER A 37 -7.18 -10.28 -3.73
C SER A 37 -6.89 -11.26 -2.59
N ASP A 38 -7.86 -11.57 -1.77
CA ASP A 38 -7.74 -12.44 -0.59
C ASP A 38 -6.80 -11.90 0.47
N GLY A 39 -6.54 -10.60 0.47
CA GLY A 39 -5.74 -9.93 1.47
C GLY A 39 -6.54 -9.62 2.73
N ASN A 40 -5.83 -9.42 3.81
CA ASN A 40 -6.39 -9.06 5.10
C ASN A 40 -5.69 -7.83 5.64
N ILE A 41 -6.49 -6.83 6.07
CA ILE A 41 -5.95 -5.60 6.66
C ILE A 41 -5.54 -5.88 8.10
N ILE A 42 -4.27 -5.65 8.41
CA ILE A 42 -3.73 -5.80 9.76
C ILE A 42 -3.81 -4.48 10.52
N LYS A 43 -3.33 -3.41 9.88
CA LYS A 43 -3.34 -2.06 10.45
C LYS A 43 -3.66 -1.04 9.36
N HIS A 44 -4.37 0.00 9.75
CA HIS A 44 -4.62 1.15 8.90
C HIS A 44 -4.34 2.40 9.73
N ILE A 45 -3.22 3.05 9.48
CA ILE A 45 -2.75 4.21 10.23
C ILE A 45 -2.59 5.38 9.28
N ASN A 46 -3.50 6.36 9.36
CA ASN A 46 -3.50 7.54 8.50
C ASN A 46 -3.43 7.17 7.00
N GLU A 47 -2.35 7.57 6.32
CA GLU A 47 -2.13 7.30 4.90
C GLU A 47 -1.46 5.96 4.61
N SER A 48 -1.19 5.16 5.63
CA SER A 48 -0.46 3.89 5.50
C SER A 48 -1.36 2.71 5.81
N ILE A 49 -1.25 1.66 5.00
CA ILE A 49 -1.99 0.41 5.19
C ILE A 49 -1.00 -0.75 5.27
N PHE A 50 -1.10 -1.54 6.34
CA PHE A 50 -0.39 -2.79 6.47
C PHE A 50 -1.36 -3.94 6.23
N SER A 51 -1.03 -4.81 5.30
CA SER A 51 -1.87 -5.95 4.92
C SER A 51 -1.05 -7.23 4.75
N GLU A 52 -1.72 -8.36 4.88
CA GLU A 52 -1.14 -9.68 4.65
C GLU A 52 -1.88 -10.40 3.53
N PHE A 53 -1.19 -11.31 2.87
CA PHE A 53 -1.73 -12.10 1.76
C PHE A 53 -1.32 -13.56 1.92
N PRO A 54 -2.12 -14.51 1.38
CA PRO A 54 -1.80 -15.94 1.49
C PRO A 54 -0.51 -16.34 0.78
N SER A 55 -0.11 -15.60 -0.27
CA SER A 55 1.08 -15.90 -1.06
C SER A 55 1.74 -14.63 -1.58
N ALA A 56 3.01 -14.76 -1.97
CA ALA A 56 3.74 -13.69 -2.64
C ALA A 56 3.08 -13.30 -3.96
N THR A 57 2.53 -14.27 -4.69
CA THR A 57 1.83 -14.03 -5.95
C THR A 57 0.58 -13.16 -5.73
N ASP A 58 -0.23 -13.50 -4.74
CA ASP A 58 -1.44 -12.72 -4.43
C ASP A 58 -1.09 -11.28 -4.04
N ALA A 59 -0.07 -11.09 -3.20
CA ALA A 59 0.37 -9.76 -2.81
C ALA A 59 0.89 -8.95 -4.00
N THR A 60 1.70 -9.57 -4.86
CA THR A 60 2.25 -8.90 -6.04
C THR A 60 1.16 -8.51 -7.03
N ASN A 61 0.20 -9.41 -7.28
CA ASN A 61 -0.93 -9.11 -8.15
C ASN A 61 -1.79 -7.96 -7.60
N ALA A 62 -2.03 -7.95 -6.30
CA ALA A 62 -2.75 -6.85 -5.65
C ALA A 62 -2.01 -5.52 -5.84
N ALA A 63 -0.69 -5.51 -5.64
CA ALA A 63 0.13 -4.31 -5.82
C ALA A 63 0.09 -3.80 -7.26
N ILE A 64 0.20 -4.69 -8.24
CA ILE A 64 0.09 -4.34 -9.66
C ILE A 64 -1.28 -3.75 -9.97
N ASN A 65 -2.35 -4.37 -9.48
CA ASN A 65 -3.72 -3.90 -9.69
C ASN A 65 -3.96 -2.52 -9.05
N MET A 66 -3.39 -2.27 -7.87
CA MET A 66 -3.44 -0.95 -7.24
C MET A 66 -2.82 0.12 -8.15
N GLN A 67 -1.61 -0.12 -8.63
CA GLN A 67 -0.92 0.85 -9.48
C GLN A 67 -1.65 1.07 -10.81
N LYS A 68 -2.17 0.01 -11.42
CA LYS A 68 -2.97 0.12 -12.66
C LYS A 68 -4.23 0.93 -12.44
N LYS A 69 -4.97 0.64 -11.37
CA LYS A 69 -6.23 1.33 -11.07
C LYS A 69 -6.00 2.82 -10.83
N LEU A 70 -4.99 3.15 -10.04
CA LEU A 70 -4.68 4.55 -9.76
C LEU A 70 -4.20 5.29 -11.00
N LYS A 71 -3.40 4.63 -11.85
CA LYS A 71 -2.97 5.23 -13.11
C LYS A 71 -4.16 5.51 -14.03
N GLU A 72 -5.08 4.57 -14.17
CA GLU A 72 -6.30 4.77 -14.96
C GLU A 72 -7.12 5.95 -14.47
N MET A 73 -7.34 6.03 -13.16
CA MET A 73 -8.10 7.13 -12.55
C MET A 73 -7.41 8.47 -12.73
N ASN A 74 -6.11 8.52 -12.52
CA ASN A 74 -5.32 9.74 -12.67
C ASN A 74 -5.32 10.22 -14.13
N ASP A 75 -5.20 9.30 -15.09
CA ASP A 75 -5.22 9.62 -16.52
C ASP A 75 -6.59 10.12 -16.98
N LEU A 76 -7.69 9.58 -16.42
CA LEU A 76 -9.06 10.02 -16.74
C LEU A 76 -9.39 11.39 -16.16
N ASN A 77 -8.73 11.78 -15.09
CA ASN A 77 -8.99 13.03 -14.37
C ASN A 77 -7.71 13.85 -14.21
N PRO A 78 -7.06 14.26 -15.32
CA PRO A 78 -5.75 14.92 -15.23
C PRO A 78 -5.79 16.31 -14.58
N GLN A 79 -6.96 16.92 -14.45
CA GLN A 79 -7.14 18.21 -13.78
C GLN A 79 -7.32 18.06 -12.27
N ASP A 80 -7.65 16.86 -11.81
CA ASP A 80 -7.84 16.58 -10.39
C ASP A 80 -6.52 16.26 -9.71
N PHE A 81 -6.54 16.21 -8.37
CA PHE A 81 -5.41 15.75 -7.60
C PHE A 81 -5.10 14.29 -7.94
N GLN A 82 -3.83 14.01 -8.17
CA GLN A 82 -3.38 12.66 -8.49
C GLN A 82 -3.21 11.86 -7.21
N ILE A 83 -3.69 10.62 -7.21
CA ILE A 83 -3.50 9.68 -6.10
C ILE A 83 -2.34 8.77 -6.44
N GLU A 84 -1.23 8.92 -5.72
CA GLU A 84 -0.01 8.16 -5.96
C GLU A 84 0.41 7.45 -4.69
N ILE A 85 0.84 6.20 -4.82
CA ILE A 85 1.23 5.37 -3.68
C ILE A 85 2.62 4.78 -3.86
N ALA A 86 3.27 4.50 -2.73
CA ALA A 86 4.48 3.70 -2.65
C ALA A 86 4.12 2.37 -2.00
N ILE A 87 4.69 1.27 -2.49
CA ILE A 87 4.39 -0.08 -2.02
C ILE A 87 5.68 -0.81 -1.70
N GLY A 88 5.72 -1.47 -0.54
CA GLY A 88 6.76 -2.39 -0.15
C GLY A 88 6.19 -3.76 0.19
N ILE A 89 6.77 -4.83 -0.35
CA ILE A 89 6.34 -6.20 -0.12
C ILE A 89 7.52 -7.03 0.34
N HIS A 90 7.30 -7.85 1.37
CA HIS A 90 8.29 -8.81 1.82
C HIS A 90 7.60 -10.06 2.33
N MET A 91 8.18 -11.22 2.04
CA MET A 91 7.71 -12.51 2.57
C MET A 91 8.59 -12.89 3.76
N ALA A 92 7.95 -13.22 4.88
CA ALA A 92 8.65 -13.60 6.10
C ALA A 92 7.74 -14.44 6.99
N GLU A 93 8.37 -15.14 7.92
CA GLU A 93 7.64 -15.74 9.03
C GLU A 93 7.20 -14.64 9.98
N VAL A 94 5.92 -14.68 10.37
CA VAL A 94 5.35 -13.72 11.30
C VAL A 94 4.55 -14.47 12.36
N TYR A 95 4.36 -13.84 13.51
CA TYR A 95 3.49 -14.36 14.55
C TYR A 95 2.50 -13.29 15.00
N GLU A 96 1.34 -13.73 15.44
CA GLU A 96 0.27 -12.85 15.89
C GLU A 96 0.24 -12.77 17.40
N GLU A 97 0.10 -11.55 17.92
CA GLU A 97 -0.07 -11.28 19.34
C GLU A 97 -0.99 -10.07 19.50
N ASP A 98 -2.08 -10.26 20.24
CA ASP A 98 -3.08 -9.21 20.49
C ASP A 98 -3.65 -8.58 19.19
N GLY A 99 -3.82 -9.39 18.15
CA GLY A 99 -4.35 -8.93 16.88
C GLY A 99 -3.34 -8.21 15.98
N ASP A 100 -2.07 -8.18 16.36
CA ASP A 100 -1.00 -7.57 15.59
C ASP A 100 0.02 -8.63 15.15
N LEU A 101 0.74 -8.35 14.07
CA LEU A 101 1.76 -9.24 13.54
C LEU A 101 3.15 -8.75 13.90
N PHE A 102 4.01 -9.69 14.30
CA PHE A 102 5.39 -9.42 14.68
C PHE A 102 6.36 -10.30 13.90
N GLY A 103 7.56 -9.83 13.74
CA GLY A 103 8.66 -10.52 13.08
C GLY A 103 9.59 -9.53 12.39
N ASP A 104 10.84 -9.94 12.20
CA ASP A 104 11.85 -9.09 11.55
C ASP A 104 11.45 -8.71 10.12
N GLY A 105 10.73 -9.58 9.41
CA GLY A 105 10.27 -9.34 8.06
C GLY A 105 9.24 -8.21 7.96
N ILE A 106 8.45 -7.97 9.01
CA ILE A 106 7.48 -6.87 9.04
C ILE A 106 8.23 -5.53 9.06
N ASN A 107 9.26 -5.41 9.89
CA ASN A 107 10.10 -4.22 9.94
C ASN A 107 10.84 -3.98 8.62
N LEU A 108 11.30 -5.06 7.98
CA LEU A 108 11.96 -4.98 6.68
C LEU A 108 10.97 -4.49 5.60
N ALA A 109 9.75 -5.00 5.57
CA ALA A 109 8.73 -4.57 4.63
C ALA A 109 8.40 -3.09 4.80
N ALA A 110 8.30 -2.61 6.04
CA ALA A 110 8.08 -1.20 6.33
C ALA A 110 9.23 -0.32 5.82
N ARG A 111 10.48 -0.77 5.99
CA ARG A 111 11.66 -0.05 5.48
C ARG A 111 11.69 -0.04 3.95
N ILE A 112 11.33 -1.14 3.32
CA ILE A 112 11.26 -1.23 1.85
C ILE A 112 10.23 -0.22 1.34
N LYS A 113 9.04 -0.18 1.93
CA LYS A 113 8.01 0.79 1.57
C LYS A 113 8.53 2.23 1.69
N SER A 114 9.28 2.54 2.76
CA SER A 114 9.81 3.88 3.01
C SER A 114 10.85 4.32 1.98
N THR A 115 11.51 3.38 1.28
CA THR A 115 12.48 3.69 0.23
C THR A 115 11.88 3.63 -1.18
N ALA A 116 10.66 3.14 -1.33
CA ALA A 116 9.97 3.11 -2.62
C ALA A 116 9.56 4.52 -3.04
N TYR A 117 9.71 4.80 -4.34
CA TYR A 117 9.19 6.03 -4.93
C TYR A 117 7.71 5.87 -5.28
N LYS A 118 7.05 7.00 -5.52
CA LYS A 118 5.66 7.01 -5.97
C LYS A 118 5.50 6.15 -7.23
N ASN A 119 4.37 5.46 -7.34
CA ASN A 119 4.02 4.59 -8.47
C ASN A 119 4.94 3.39 -8.64
N GLU A 120 5.84 3.14 -7.69
CA GLU A 120 6.73 1.98 -7.70
C GLU A 120 6.24 0.89 -6.76
N ILE A 121 6.68 -0.34 -7.04
CA ILE A 121 6.55 -1.49 -6.16
C ILE A 121 7.96 -1.98 -5.87
N LEU A 122 8.40 -1.85 -4.63
CA LEU A 122 9.71 -2.33 -4.22
C LEU A 122 9.56 -3.64 -3.46
N THR A 123 10.31 -4.65 -3.85
CA THR A 123 10.26 -5.98 -3.21
C THR A 123 11.65 -6.46 -2.84
N THR A 124 11.70 -7.53 -2.06
CA THR A 124 12.94 -8.24 -1.79
C THR A 124 13.15 -9.37 -2.79
N GLN A 125 14.39 -9.91 -2.85
CA GLN A 125 14.70 -11.06 -3.68
C GLN A 125 13.84 -12.27 -3.31
N ALA A 126 13.50 -12.44 -2.04
CA ALA A 126 12.65 -13.53 -1.59
C ALA A 126 11.26 -13.49 -2.25
N ILE A 127 10.66 -12.31 -2.37
CA ILE A 127 9.37 -12.13 -3.07
C ILE A 127 9.54 -12.41 -4.56
N TYR A 128 10.56 -11.84 -5.19
CA TYR A 128 10.83 -12.05 -6.61
C TYR A 128 10.99 -13.53 -6.95
N ASN A 129 11.70 -14.28 -6.12
CA ASN A 129 11.94 -15.72 -6.35
C ASN A 129 10.67 -16.57 -6.12
N SER A 130 9.67 -16.05 -5.43
CA SER A 130 8.45 -16.78 -5.04
C SER A 130 7.27 -16.58 -5.99
N ILE A 131 7.40 -15.67 -6.94
CA ILE A 131 6.33 -15.38 -7.90
C ILE A 131 6.55 -16.04 -9.26
#